data_547eda9888dd0b696d2faf9c580dc0f4
#
_entry.id   547eda9888dd0b696d2faf9c580dc0f4
#
_cell.length_a   1.000
_cell.length_b   1.000
_cell.length_c   1.000
_cell.angle_alpha   90.00
_cell.angle_beta   90.00
_cell.angle_gamma   90.00
#
_symmetry.space_group_name_H-M   'P 1'
#
loop_
_entity.id
_entity.type
_entity.pdbx_description
1 polymer ?
#
loop_
_entity_poly.entity_id
_entity_poly.type
_entity_poly.pdbx_seq_one_letter_code
_entity_poly.pdbx_strand_id
1 'polypeptide(L)'
;MPLKLGPAGVPLSCKGRTIVEGMDDITVLGLETMEIQTVRQVQPHHFDQYWQAGILSHKTDFEMNVHGPYYGELLGSRRERNRTLSKMESSMQVGKIVNARHMVCHVGPYGEYEPGTEANEEVANILAGVVERVKSIWGQEGEEEDYAAFPWVHEAEPTLVAVETSGQQELWGTVEEVLEVCNHVPGTVPVLNMAHIHARGHGRLKTSEDYAELFDQARETFGGKTFYCHFAGVEHRMGNAQHYTQIKKSDLKFEPFAEYLAEEGDWMDITIISDSPLLEHDAMYMVQHYDKARQRLLEIRARDERRMKLAAESGIDVEELARREKEQAEARKQSLESDKEKIVAEMSKTPAQRKIEAKKAEEAKKAEKKPAKKKDDGKMMSFDDGDEEFDDLF
;
A
#
# COMPACT_ATOMS: atom_id res chain seq x y z
N MET A 1 -2.41 -12.98 1.24
CA MET A 1 -3.29 -11.94 0.67
C MET A 1 -2.88 -11.67 -0.76
N PRO A 2 -3.75 -11.86 -1.73
CA PRO A 2 -3.53 -11.34 -3.07
C PRO A 2 -3.69 -9.81 -3.02
N LEU A 3 -2.57 -9.11 -3.13
CA LEU A 3 -2.50 -7.66 -3.26
C LEU A 3 -1.95 -7.35 -4.64
N LYS A 4 -2.72 -6.64 -5.46
CA LYS A 4 -2.28 -6.13 -6.75
C LYS A 4 -2.13 -4.62 -6.69
N LEU A 5 -1.04 -4.11 -7.23
CA LEU A 5 -0.73 -2.69 -7.27
C LEU A 5 -0.41 -2.24 -8.70
N GLY A 6 -0.90 -1.08 -9.08
CA GLY A 6 -0.66 -0.52 -10.41
C GLY A 6 -1.09 0.92 -10.57
N PRO A 7 -0.82 1.56 -11.72
CA PRO A 7 -1.14 2.95 -11.98
C PRO A 7 -2.50 3.16 -12.65
N ALA A 8 -3.05 4.36 -12.52
CA ALA A 8 -4.21 4.86 -13.23
C ALA A 8 -3.83 5.35 -14.64
N GLY A 9 -3.48 4.43 -15.52
CA GLY A 9 -3.15 4.70 -16.92
C GLY A 9 -1.77 4.20 -17.34
N VAL A 10 -1.42 4.52 -18.58
CA VAL A 10 -0.11 4.17 -19.15
C VAL A 10 1.00 4.87 -18.37
N PRO A 11 2.05 4.15 -17.93
CA PRO A 11 3.15 4.69 -17.13
C PRO A 11 3.82 5.91 -17.79
N LEU A 12 4.32 6.81 -16.96
CA LEU A 12 5.11 7.96 -17.43
C LEU A 12 6.44 7.52 -18.08
N SER A 13 6.97 6.39 -17.63
CA SER A 13 8.19 5.77 -18.18
C SER A 13 8.00 5.16 -19.56
N CYS A 14 6.76 4.82 -19.93
CA CYS A 14 6.44 4.21 -21.22
C CYS A 14 6.66 5.17 -22.40
N LYS A 15 7.65 4.90 -23.24
CA LYS A 15 8.04 5.78 -24.35
C LYS A 15 7.04 5.74 -25.50
N GLY A 16 6.50 4.57 -25.82
CA GLY A 16 5.55 4.39 -26.94
C GLY A 16 4.14 4.88 -26.60
N ARG A 17 3.82 4.99 -25.34
CA ARG A 17 2.52 5.45 -24.85
C ARG A 17 1.32 4.64 -25.33
N THR A 18 1.54 3.40 -25.75
CA THR A 18 0.49 2.45 -26.05
C THR A 18 0.09 1.66 -24.79
N ILE A 19 -1.12 1.12 -24.77
CA ILE A 19 -1.62 0.35 -23.62
C ILE A 19 -0.76 -0.90 -23.42
N VAL A 20 -0.45 -1.62 -24.49
CA VAL A 20 0.33 -2.88 -24.45
C VAL A 20 1.77 -2.63 -23.95
N GLU A 21 2.45 -1.62 -24.51
CA GLU A 21 3.78 -1.24 -24.03
C GLU A 21 3.74 -0.79 -22.54
N GLY A 22 2.65 -0.14 -22.15
CA GLY A 22 2.41 0.23 -20.75
C GLY A 22 2.28 -1.01 -19.85
N MET A 23 1.55 -2.03 -20.28
CA MET A 23 1.44 -3.31 -19.54
C MET A 23 2.80 -4.01 -19.41
N ASP A 24 3.60 -4.02 -20.48
CA ASP A 24 4.95 -4.59 -20.45
C ASP A 24 5.85 -3.84 -19.45
N ASP A 25 5.86 -2.50 -19.51
CA ASP A 25 6.62 -1.66 -18.57
C ASP A 25 6.18 -1.89 -17.12
N ILE A 26 4.88 -1.94 -16.85
CA ILE A 26 4.30 -2.20 -15.52
C ILE A 26 4.76 -3.57 -15.01
N THR A 27 4.72 -4.60 -15.85
CA THR A 27 5.15 -5.96 -15.51
C THR A 27 6.65 -5.99 -15.17
N VAL A 28 7.49 -5.30 -15.95
CA VAL A 28 8.94 -5.17 -15.66
C VAL A 28 9.20 -4.48 -14.32
N LEU A 29 8.35 -3.54 -13.93
CA LEU A 29 8.42 -2.85 -12.63
C LEU A 29 7.91 -3.70 -11.46
N GLY A 30 7.41 -4.92 -11.71
CA GLY A 30 6.85 -5.81 -10.69
C GLY A 30 5.46 -5.38 -10.21
N LEU A 31 4.72 -4.64 -11.03
CA LEU A 31 3.32 -4.28 -10.81
C LEU A 31 2.41 -5.22 -11.61
N GLU A 32 1.17 -5.44 -11.16
CA GLU A 32 0.33 -6.55 -11.64
C GLU A 32 -1.01 -6.09 -12.20
N THR A 33 -1.29 -4.78 -12.19
CA THR A 33 -2.57 -4.22 -12.67
C THR A 33 -2.40 -2.85 -13.30
N MET A 34 -3.36 -2.48 -14.12
CA MET A 34 -3.48 -1.13 -14.69
C MET A 34 -4.95 -0.76 -14.85
N GLU A 35 -5.27 0.51 -14.71
CA GLU A 35 -6.61 1.04 -14.95
C GLU A 35 -6.63 1.95 -16.18
N ILE A 36 -7.43 1.60 -17.18
CA ILE A 36 -7.62 2.44 -18.38
C ILE A 36 -8.58 3.58 -18.06
N GLN A 37 -8.19 4.80 -18.41
CA GLN A 37 -8.96 6.00 -18.12
C GLN A 37 -9.93 6.36 -19.26
N THR A 38 -11.21 6.04 -19.10
CA THR A 38 -12.30 6.48 -20.02
C THR A 38 -13.14 7.60 -19.41
N VAL A 39 -12.57 8.35 -18.47
CA VAL A 39 -13.23 9.33 -17.60
C VAL A 39 -14.01 10.45 -18.33
N ARG A 40 -13.60 10.80 -19.54
CA ARG A 40 -14.30 11.80 -20.37
C ARG A 40 -15.13 11.11 -21.46
N GLN A 41 -14.50 10.25 -22.22
CA GLN A 41 -15.08 9.43 -23.28
C GLN A 41 -14.16 8.31 -23.70
N VAL A 42 -14.72 7.25 -24.24
CA VAL A 42 -13.97 6.18 -24.92
C VAL A 42 -13.35 6.73 -26.20
N GLN A 43 -12.14 6.30 -26.54
CA GLN A 43 -11.42 6.66 -27.74
C GLN A 43 -11.55 5.54 -28.78
N PRO A 44 -12.50 5.62 -29.76
CA PRO A 44 -12.75 4.54 -30.71
C PRO A 44 -11.53 4.15 -31.55
N HIS A 45 -10.63 5.10 -31.82
CA HIS A 45 -9.39 4.84 -32.57
C HIS A 45 -8.34 4.02 -31.81
N HIS A 46 -8.58 3.74 -30.51
CA HIS A 46 -7.75 2.86 -29.71
C HIS A 46 -8.27 1.41 -29.69
N PHE A 47 -9.27 1.05 -30.48
CA PHE A 47 -9.87 -0.30 -30.47
C PHE A 47 -8.82 -1.41 -30.59
N ASP A 48 -7.89 -1.30 -31.54
CA ASP A 48 -6.82 -2.30 -31.72
C ASP A 48 -5.94 -2.44 -30.47
N GLN A 49 -5.66 -1.32 -29.78
CA GLN A 49 -4.88 -1.35 -28.53
C GLN A 49 -5.66 -2.01 -27.41
N TYR A 50 -6.96 -1.73 -27.28
CA TYR A 50 -7.82 -2.38 -26.29
C TYR A 50 -7.87 -3.88 -26.51
N TRP A 51 -8.06 -4.30 -27.76
CA TRP A 51 -8.10 -5.71 -28.13
C TRP A 51 -6.78 -6.43 -27.85
N GLN A 52 -5.64 -5.86 -28.25
CA GLN A 52 -4.32 -6.41 -27.96
C GLN A 52 -4.05 -6.49 -26.45
N ALA A 53 -4.46 -5.47 -25.69
CA ALA A 53 -4.37 -5.46 -24.23
C ALA A 53 -5.20 -6.59 -23.60
N GLY A 54 -6.41 -6.82 -24.10
CA GLY A 54 -7.27 -7.94 -23.66
C GLY A 54 -6.64 -9.31 -23.92
N ILE A 55 -6.05 -9.52 -25.09
CA ILE A 55 -5.30 -10.75 -25.40
C ILE A 55 -4.12 -10.94 -24.44
N LEU A 56 -3.38 -9.88 -24.16
CA LEU A 56 -2.23 -9.93 -23.26
C LEU A 56 -2.68 -10.19 -21.82
N SER A 57 -3.69 -9.47 -21.33
CA SER A 57 -4.30 -9.67 -20.01
C SER A 57 -4.72 -11.13 -19.80
N HIS A 58 -5.49 -11.69 -20.74
CA HIS A 58 -5.94 -13.08 -20.67
C HIS A 58 -4.79 -14.10 -20.66
N LYS A 59 -3.71 -13.85 -21.41
CA LYS A 59 -2.56 -14.76 -21.49
C LYS A 59 -1.63 -14.71 -20.27
N THR A 60 -1.55 -13.57 -19.60
CA THR A 60 -0.55 -13.31 -18.56
C THR A 60 -1.14 -13.19 -17.16
N ASP A 61 -2.46 -13.31 -17.01
CA ASP A 61 -3.20 -13.04 -15.77
C ASP A 61 -2.95 -11.60 -15.22
N PHE A 62 -2.59 -10.68 -16.13
CA PHE A 62 -2.45 -9.27 -15.81
C PHE A 62 -3.83 -8.64 -15.62
N GLU A 63 -4.08 -8.04 -14.46
CA GLU A 63 -5.39 -7.48 -14.16
C GLU A 63 -5.60 -6.12 -14.84
N MET A 64 -6.57 -6.08 -15.76
CA MET A 64 -7.03 -4.85 -16.37
C MET A 64 -8.26 -4.32 -15.67
N ASN A 65 -8.35 -3.01 -15.57
CA ASN A 65 -9.48 -2.29 -15.02
C ASN A 65 -9.81 -1.08 -15.90
N VAL A 66 -11.04 -0.57 -15.80
CA VAL A 66 -11.48 0.59 -16.56
C VAL A 66 -12.12 1.60 -15.61
N HIS A 67 -11.65 2.84 -15.67
CA HIS A 67 -12.33 3.96 -15.01
C HIS A 67 -13.35 4.57 -15.97
N GLY A 68 -14.61 4.45 -15.64
CA GLY A 68 -15.73 5.02 -16.38
C GLY A 68 -15.83 6.54 -16.22
N PRO A 69 -16.97 7.15 -16.59
CA PRO A 69 -17.11 8.60 -16.55
C PRO A 69 -17.00 9.15 -15.12
N TYR A 70 -16.03 10.08 -14.91
CA TYR A 70 -15.82 10.74 -13.61
C TYR A 70 -17.02 11.63 -13.23
N TYR A 71 -17.56 12.39 -14.21
CA TYR A 71 -18.72 13.25 -13.97
C TYR A 71 -20.02 12.46 -14.20
N GLY A 72 -20.38 11.64 -13.23
CA GLY A 72 -21.66 10.95 -13.18
C GLY A 72 -22.78 11.89 -12.73
N GLU A 73 -23.97 11.69 -13.24
CA GLU A 73 -25.22 12.41 -12.86
C GLU A 73 -26.37 11.39 -12.80
N LEU A 74 -26.15 10.28 -12.05
CA LEU A 74 -27.12 9.18 -12.01
C LEU A 74 -28.43 9.57 -11.33
N LEU A 75 -28.38 10.46 -10.32
CA LEU A 75 -29.53 11.00 -9.63
C LEU A 75 -30.05 12.32 -10.26
N GLY A 76 -29.46 12.77 -11.35
CA GLY A 76 -29.88 13.94 -12.09
C GLY A 76 -31.15 13.73 -12.89
N SER A 77 -31.53 14.73 -13.70
CA SER A 77 -32.66 14.65 -14.63
C SER A 77 -32.54 13.43 -15.56
N ARG A 78 -33.67 12.98 -16.11
CA ARG A 78 -33.68 11.86 -17.06
C ARG A 78 -32.68 12.03 -18.21
N ARG A 79 -32.46 13.26 -18.69
CA ARG A 79 -31.50 13.56 -19.76
C ARG A 79 -30.05 13.36 -19.32
N GLU A 80 -29.72 13.86 -18.12
CA GLU A 80 -28.39 13.72 -17.53
C GLU A 80 -28.05 12.29 -17.20
N ARG A 81 -28.99 11.58 -16.57
CA ARG A 81 -28.90 10.14 -16.30
C ARG A 81 -28.64 9.33 -17.58
N ASN A 82 -29.45 9.54 -18.61
CA ASN A 82 -29.30 8.80 -19.86
C ASN A 82 -27.94 9.09 -20.53
N ARG A 83 -27.43 10.31 -20.45
CA ARG A 83 -26.11 10.67 -20.94
C ARG A 83 -25.01 9.95 -20.16
N THR A 84 -25.12 9.88 -18.85
CA THR A 84 -24.18 9.16 -17.98
C THR A 84 -24.19 7.67 -18.29
N LEU A 85 -25.38 7.05 -18.33
CA LEU A 85 -25.55 5.63 -18.66
C LEU A 85 -24.98 5.28 -20.04
N SER A 86 -25.17 6.13 -21.05
CA SER A 86 -24.58 5.90 -22.39
C SER A 86 -23.04 5.94 -22.38
N LYS A 87 -22.43 6.81 -21.57
CA LYS A 87 -20.97 6.83 -21.39
C LYS A 87 -20.48 5.60 -20.63
N MET A 88 -21.20 5.19 -19.57
CA MET A 88 -20.90 3.97 -18.84
C MET A 88 -20.97 2.74 -19.76
N GLU A 89 -21.98 2.66 -20.61
CA GLU A 89 -22.10 1.57 -21.59
C GLU A 89 -20.88 1.49 -22.52
N SER A 90 -20.40 2.62 -23.00
CA SER A 90 -19.17 2.65 -23.81
C SER A 90 -17.94 2.16 -23.02
N SER A 91 -17.85 2.50 -21.74
CA SER A 91 -16.78 2.02 -20.85
C SER A 91 -16.90 0.52 -20.57
N MET A 92 -18.13 -0.02 -20.44
CA MET A 92 -18.38 -1.46 -20.30
C MET A 92 -17.94 -2.24 -21.53
N GLN A 93 -18.18 -1.69 -22.74
CA GLN A 93 -17.68 -2.30 -23.98
C GLN A 93 -16.16 -2.37 -24.00
N VAL A 94 -15.46 -1.30 -23.57
CA VAL A 94 -14.01 -1.34 -23.38
C VAL A 94 -13.64 -2.41 -22.35
N GLY A 95 -14.36 -2.48 -21.22
CA GLY A 95 -14.15 -3.49 -20.18
C GLY A 95 -14.19 -4.93 -20.75
N LYS A 96 -15.20 -5.25 -21.56
CA LYS A 96 -15.27 -6.54 -22.28
C LYS A 96 -14.04 -6.75 -23.18
N ILE A 97 -13.68 -5.74 -23.98
CA ILE A 97 -12.59 -5.84 -24.95
C ILE A 97 -11.23 -6.04 -24.28
N VAL A 98 -10.95 -5.38 -23.15
CA VAL A 98 -9.68 -5.48 -22.43
C VAL A 98 -9.65 -6.57 -21.38
N ASN A 99 -10.70 -7.37 -21.24
CA ASN A 99 -10.87 -8.36 -20.16
C ASN A 99 -10.75 -7.70 -18.78
N ALA A 100 -11.43 -6.56 -18.56
CA ALA A 100 -11.36 -5.83 -17.33
C ALA A 100 -12.13 -6.52 -16.20
N ARG A 101 -11.51 -6.59 -15.02
CA ARG A 101 -12.17 -7.09 -13.80
C ARG A 101 -13.18 -6.09 -13.25
N HIS A 102 -12.86 -4.79 -13.29
CA HIS A 102 -13.69 -3.73 -12.73
C HIS A 102 -13.93 -2.60 -13.73
N MET A 103 -15.12 -2.02 -13.69
CA MET A 103 -15.46 -0.75 -14.31
C MET A 103 -15.91 0.23 -13.24
N VAL A 104 -15.05 1.19 -12.93
CA VAL A 104 -15.28 2.21 -11.89
C VAL A 104 -16.30 3.23 -12.37
N CYS A 105 -17.20 3.64 -11.49
CA CYS A 105 -18.15 4.70 -11.76
C CYS A 105 -18.42 5.59 -10.53
N HIS A 106 -18.73 6.86 -10.80
CA HIS A 106 -19.24 7.82 -9.83
C HIS A 106 -20.73 8.06 -10.01
N VAL A 107 -21.46 8.20 -8.89
CA VAL A 107 -22.90 8.50 -8.91
C VAL A 107 -23.12 9.98 -9.22
N GLY A 108 -22.37 10.88 -8.58
CA GLY A 108 -22.46 12.33 -8.77
C GLY A 108 -23.33 13.03 -7.75
N PRO A 109 -23.89 14.22 -8.07
CA PRO A 109 -24.74 14.99 -7.18
C PRO A 109 -26.03 14.24 -6.81
N TYR A 110 -26.56 14.52 -5.62
CA TYR A 110 -27.85 13.95 -5.17
C TYR A 110 -29.05 14.38 -6.03
N GLY A 111 -28.91 15.41 -6.86
CA GLY A 111 -29.99 15.91 -7.70
C GLY A 111 -31.14 16.50 -6.87
N GLU A 112 -32.35 15.91 -7.00
CA GLU A 112 -33.52 16.29 -6.23
C GLU A 112 -33.67 15.49 -4.92
N TYR A 113 -32.74 14.54 -4.65
CA TYR A 113 -32.77 13.71 -3.45
C TYR A 113 -31.99 14.37 -2.31
N GLU A 114 -32.46 14.15 -1.10
CA GLU A 114 -31.66 14.42 0.10
C GLU A 114 -30.77 13.21 0.42
N PRO A 115 -29.59 13.40 1.07
CA PRO A 115 -28.78 12.29 1.54
C PRO A 115 -29.57 11.34 2.44
N GLY A 116 -29.55 10.03 2.13
CA GLY A 116 -30.24 9.02 2.92
C GLY A 116 -30.84 7.88 2.10
N THR A 117 -31.74 7.13 2.73
CA THR A 117 -32.30 5.88 2.21
C THR A 117 -32.93 6.01 0.82
N GLU A 118 -33.69 7.07 0.56
CA GLU A 118 -34.37 7.26 -0.74
C GLU A 118 -33.36 7.41 -1.89
N ALA A 119 -32.29 8.19 -1.66
CA ALA A 119 -31.19 8.34 -2.63
C ALA A 119 -30.48 6.99 -2.85
N ASN A 120 -30.20 6.24 -1.79
CA ASN A 120 -29.53 4.94 -1.86
C ASN A 120 -30.38 3.90 -2.60
N GLU A 121 -31.69 3.85 -2.36
CA GLU A 121 -32.62 2.97 -3.08
C GLU A 121 -32.65 3.28 -4.58
N GLU A 122 -32.70 4.56 -4.97
CA GLU A 122 -32.68 4.95 -6.39
C GLU A 122 -31.32 4.61 -7.03
N VAL A 123 -30.21 4.87 -6.35
CA VAL A 123 -28.86 4.46 -6.83
C VAL A 123 -28.80 2.95 -7.02
N ALA A 124 -29.27 2.17 -6.04
CA ALA A 124 -29.30 0.72 -6.13
C ALA A 124 -30.12 0.22 -7.33
N ASN A 125 -31.31 0.82 -7.57
CA ASN A 125 -32.16 0.48 -8.71
C ASN A 125 -31.48 0.78 -10.05
N ILE A 126 -30.80 1.93 -10.16
CA ILE A 126 -30.07 2.32 -11.37
C ILE A 126 -28.89 1.35 -11.60
N LEU A 127 -28.11 1.08 -10.55
CA LEU A 127 -26.93 0.20 -10.66
C LEU A 127 -27.31 -1.26 -10.97
N ALA A 128 -28.44 -1.75 -10.45
CA ALA A 128 -28.97 -3.05 -10.86
C ALA A 128 -29.20 -3.11 -12.37
N GLY A 129 -29.78 -2.06 -12.97
CA GLY A 129 -29.92 -1.94 -14.41
C GLY A 129 -28.56 -1.88 -15.15
N VAL A 130 -27.59 -1.22 -14.57
CA VAL A 130 -26.21 -1.15 -15.10
C VAL A 130 -25.56 -2.55 -15.10
N VAL A 131 -25.67 -3.29 -13.99
CA VAL A 131 -25.14 -4.68 -13.90
C VAL A 131 -25.78 -5.59 -14.94
N GLU A 132 -27.11 -5.55 -15.09
CA GLU A 132 -27.81 -6.33 -16.12
C GLU A 132 -27.33 -5.94 -17.55
N ARG A 133 -27.04 -4.67 -17.78
CA ARG A 133 -26.48 -4.22 -19.05
C ARG A 133 -25.07 -4.75 -19.27
N VAL A 134 -24.20 -4.79 -18.26
CA VAL A 134 -22.89 -5.43 -18.33
C VAL A 134 -23.02 -6.90 -18.71
N LYS A 135 -23.86 -7.66 -17.99
CA LYS A 135 -24.13 -9.07 -18.31
C LYS A 135 -24.62 -9.25 -19.75
N SER A 136 -25.52 -8.37 -20.21
CA SER A 136 -26.01 -8.39 -21.59
C SER A 136 -24.86 -8.14 -22.61
N ILE A 137 -23.98 -7.20 -22.35
CA ILE A 137 -22.83 -6.91 -23.22
C ILE A 137 -21.87 -8.11 -23.26
N TRP A 138 -21.60 -8.77 -22.13
CA TRP A 138 -20.74 -9.95 -22.04
C TRP A 138 -21.38 -11.19 -22.67
N GLY A 139 -22.66 -11.41 -22.42
CA GLY A 139 -23.44 -12.54 -22.93
C GLY A 139 -24.04 -12.33 -24.33
N GLN A 140 -23.77 -11.22 -25.02
CA GLN A 140 -24.11 -11.07 -26.40
C GLN A 140 -23.37 -12.16 -27.18
N GLU A 141 -24.14 -13.18 -27.58
CA GLU A 141 -23.73 -14.15 -28.56
C GLU A 141 -23.44 -13.37 -29.85
N GLY A 142 -22.16 -13.10 -30.08
CA GLY A 142 -21.69 -12.69 -31.40
C GLY A 142 -21.81 -13.88 -32.36
N GLU A 143 -21.69 -13.65 -33.65
CA GLU A 143 -21.46 -14.72 -34.62
C GLU A 143 -20.18 -15.48 -34.20
N GLU A 144 -20.02 -16.76 -34.64
CA GLU A 144 -18.83 -17.58 -34.27
C GLU A 144 -17.47 -16.84 -34.43
N GLU A 145 -17.42 -15.84 -35.31
CA GLU A 145 -16.25 -14.98 -35.54
C GLU A 145 -15.92 -14.08 -34.34
N ASP A 146 -16.92 -13.63 -33.54
CA ASP A 146 -16.68 -12.78 -32.35
C ASP A 146 -16.07 -13.56 -31.18
N TYR A 147 -16.37 -14.86 -31.07
CA TYR A 147 -15.77 -15.72 -30.05
C TYR A 147 -14.28 -15.96 -30.30
N ALA A 148 -13.87 -16.06 -31.57
CA ALA A 148 -12.47 -16.13 -31.94
C ALA A 148 -11.70 -14.82 -31.60
N ALA A 149 -12.43 -13.69 -31.59
CA ALA A 149 -11.84 -12.38 -31.26
C ALA A 149 -11.65 -12.12 -29.74
N PHE A 150 -12.52 -12.70 -28.90
CA PHE A 150 -12.54 -12.48 -27.45
C PHE A 150 -12.64 -13.80 -26.68
N PRO A 151 -11.58 -14.63 -26.67
CA PRO A 151 -11.63 -15.97 -26.09
C PRO A 151 -11.99 -15.96 -24.59
N TRP A 152 -11.66 -14.88 -23.85
CA TRP A 152 -11.97 -14.74 -22.42
C TRP A 152 -13.46 -14.58 -22.12
N VAL A 153 -14.29 -14.19 -23.08
CA VAL A 153 -15.73 -13.97 -22.87
C VAL A 153 -16.45 -15.20 -22.33
N HIS A 154 -15.95 -16.40 -22.66
CA HIS A 154 -16.52 -17.67 -22.17
C HIS A 154 -15.86 -18.17 -20.88
N GLU A 155 -14.67 -17.69 -20.57
CA GLU A 155 -13.84 -18.19 -19.48
C GLU A 155 -13.82 -17.24 -18.27
N ALA A 156 -14.03 -15.93 -18.50
CA ALA A 156 -13.99 -14.91 -17.47
C ALA A 156 -15.39 -14.50 -17.01
N GLU A 157 -15.48 -14.13 -15.75
CA GLU A 157 -16.67 -13.50 -15.20
C GLU A 157 -16.88 -12.10 -15.79
N PRO A 158 -18.14 -11.66 -15.96
CA PRO A 158 -18.42 -10.30 -16.41
C PRO A 158 -17.75 -9.24 -15.53
N THR A 159 -17.30 -8.15 -16.14
CA THR A 159 -16.75 -6.98 -15.42
C THR A 159 -17.66 -6.53 -14.29
N LEU A 160 -17.12 -6.41 -13.08
CA LEU A 160 -17.85 -5.90 -11.92
C LEU A 160 -18.03 -4.37 -12.04
N VAL A 161 -19.20 -3.89 -11.63
CA VAL A 161 -19.47 -2.45 -11.53
C VAL A 161 -18.91 -1.96 -10.20
N ALA A 162 -17.86 -1.18 -10.25
CA ALA A 162 -17.11 -0.72 -9.09
C ALA A 162 -17.55 0.72 -8.73
N VAL A 163 -18.23 0.87 -7.59
CA VAL A 163 -18.86 2.14 -7.18
C VAL A 163 -17.93 2.90 -6.26
N GLU A 164 -17.52 4.11 -6.66
CA GLU A 164 -16.48 4.84 -5.98
C GLU A 164 -16.99 5.84 -4.94
N THR A 165 -16.30 5.89 -3.80
CA THR A 165 -16.50 6.94 -2.79
C THR A 165 -16.14 8.31 -3.33
N SER A 166 -16.89 9.36 -2.93
CA SER A 166 -16.67 10.74 -3.37
C SER A 166 -15.86 11.55 -2.35
N GLY A 167 -14.96 12.39 -2.85
CA GLY A 167 -14.19 13.33 -2.05
C GLY A 167 -14.88 14.69 -1.79
N GLN A 168 -16.14 14.86 -2.21
CA GLN A 168 -16.89 16.10 -2.07
C GLN A 168 -18.09 15.93 -1.15
N GLN A 169 -18.31 16.88 -0.23
CA GLN A 169 -19.40 16.80 0.74
C GLN A 169 -20.80 16.80 0.11
N GLU A 170 -20.96 17.48 -1.01
CA GLU A 170 -22.25 17.68 -1.73
C GLU A 170 -22.55 16.58 -2.77
N LEU A 171 -21.65 15.59 -2.91
CA LEU A 171 -21.86 14.47 -3.82
C LEU A 171 -22.22 13.20 -3.04
N TRP A 172 -23.04 12.36 -3.64
CA TRP A 172 -23.28 11.01 -3.18
C TRP A 172 -21.97 10.20 -3.20
N GLY A 173 -21.77 9.33 -2.24
CA GLY A 173 -20.60 8.44 -2.17
C GLY A 173 -19.82 8.58 -0.88
N THR A 174 -20.49 8.69 0.28
CA THR A 174 -19.87 8.39 1.57
C THR A 174 -19.49 6.91 1.63
N VAL A 175 -18.64 6.53 2.56
CA VAL A 175 -18.28 5.11 2.76
C VAL A 175 -19.53 4.28 3.04
N GLU A 176 -20.41 4.77 3.90
CA GLU A 176 -21.66 4.11 4.30
C GLU A 176 -22.57 3.87 3.10
N GLU A 177 -22.80 4.89 2.27
CA GLU A 177 -23.66 4.83 1.09
C GLU A 177 -23.13 3.81 0.08
N VAL A 178 -21.82 3.85 -0.22
CA VAL A 178 -21.20 2.94 -1.19
C VAL A 178 -21.27 1.49 -0.70
N LEU A 179 -20.93 1.25 0.57
CA LEU A 179 -20.97 -0.10 1.15
C LEU A 179 -22.39 -0.67 1.19
N GLU A 180 -23.37 0.14 1.62
CA GLU A 180 -24.78 -0.24 1.68
C GLU A 180 -25.31 -0.61 0.30
N VAL A 181 -25.10 0.25 -0.70
CA VAL A 181 -25.59 0.00 -2.06
C VAL A 181 -24.92 -1.22 -2.68
N CYS A 182 -23.61 -1.38 -2.51
CA CYS A 182 -22.89 -2.54 -3.04
C CYS A 182 -23.33 -3.85 -2.36
N ASN A 183 -23.72 -3.82 -1.09
CA ASN A 183 -24.30 -4.99 -0.42
C ASN A 183 -25.68 -5.39 -1.00
N HIS A 184 -26.47 -4.41 -1.44
CA HIS A 184 -27.82 -4.64 -1.97
C HIS A 184 -27.84 -5.01 -3.47
N VAL A 185 -26.78 -4.69 -4.24
CA VAL A 185 -26.75 -4.90 -5.70
C VAL A 185 -25.67 -5.92 -6.07
N PRO A 186 -26.02 -7.22 -6.24
CA PRO A 186 -25.05 -8.22 -6.68
C PRO A 186 -24.45 -7.89 -8.04
N GLY A 187 -23.14 -7.98 -8.15
CA GLY A 187 -22.37 -7.59 -9.34
C GLY A 187 -21.75 -6.19 -9.22
N THR A 188 -21.95 -5.54 -8.08
CA THR A 188 -21.22 -4.33 -7.71
C THR A 188 -20.17 -4.62 -6.64
N VAL A 189 -19.14 -3.78 -6.59
CA VAL A 189 -18.10 -3.78 -5.55
C VAL A 189 -17.78 -2.36 -5.12
N PRO A 190 -17.44 -2.12 -3.84
CA PRO A 190 -17.05 -0.81 -3.39
C PRO A 190 -15.64 -0.44 -3.89
N VAL A 191 -15.48 0.79 -4.35
CA VAL A 191 -14.17 1.42 -4.54
C VAL A 191 -13.91 2.38 -3.40
N LEU A 192 -12.97 2.01 -2.55
CA LEU A 192 -12.54 2.84 -1.44
C LEU A 192 -11.39 3.75 -1.91
N ASN A 193 -11.73 4.96 -2.35
CA ASN A 193 -10.70 5.95 -2.68
C ASN A 193 -10.20 6.62 -1.41
N MET A 194 -8.99 6.25 -0.98
CA MET A 194 -8.41 6.70 0.30
C MET A 194 -8.22 8.21 0.33
N ALA A 195 -7.91 8.84 -0.80
CA ALA A 195 -7.80 10.30 -0.88
C ALA A 195 -9.15 10.98 -0.68
N HIS A 196 -10.22 10.43 -1.24
CA HIS A 196 -11.57 10.92 -1.06
C HIS A 196 -12.06 10.77 0.39
N ILE A 197 -11.87 9.58 0.96
CA ILE A 197 -12.25 9.26 2.35
C ILE A 197 -11.48 10.16 3.33
N HIS A 198 -10.18 10.32 3.12
CA HIS A 198 -9.35 11.20 3.93
C HIS A 198 -9.80 12.65 3.86
N ALA A 199 -10.01 13.17 2.64
CA ALA A 199 -10.46 14.55 2.44
C ALA A 199 -11.84 14.81 3.07
N ARG A 200 -12.82 13.94 2.78
CA ARG A 200 -14.20 14.06 3.27
C ARG A 200 -14.28 13.94 4.80
N GLY A 201 -13.41 13.12 5.39
CA GLY A 201 -13.23 12.94 6.82
C GLY A 201 -12.28 13.96 7.48
N HIS A 202 -12.00 15.12 6.84
CA HIS A 202 -11.12 16.16 7.37
C HIS A 202 -9.73 15.66 7.78
N GLY A 203 -9.15 14.75 7.02
CA GLY A 203 -7.83 14.20 7.31
C GLY A 203 -7.86 13.01 8.29
N ARG A 204 -8.86 12.14 8.21
CA ARG A 204 -9.08 11.07 9.20
C ARG A 204 -8.11 9.89 9.11
N LEU A 205 -7.60 9.53 7.93
CA LEU A 205 -6.74 8.36 7.75
C LEU A 205 -5.28 8.70 8.07
N LYS A 206 -4.82 8.38 9.29
CA LYS A 206 -3.47 8.72 9.79
C LYS A 206 -2.72 7.55 10.39
N THR A 207 -3.41 6.57 10.95
CA THR A 207 -2.84 5.43 11.66
C THR A 207 -3.34 4.11 11.07
N SER A 208 -2.70 2.99 11.38
CA SER A 208 -3.17 1.67 10.96
C SER A 208 -4.53 1.31 11.54
N GLU A 209 -4.83 1.82 12.73
CA GLU A 209 -6.13 1.65 13.39
C GLU A 209 -7.26 2.35 12.62
N ASP A 210 -7.02 3.53 12.02
CA ASP A 210 -8.02 4.21 11.18
C ASP A 210 -8.39 3.36 9.95
N TYR A 211 -7.43 2.63 9.39
CA TYR A 211 -7.68 1.68 8.30
C TYR A 211 -8.38 0.42 8.80
N ALA A 212 -8.03 -0.09 9.99
CA ALA A 212 -8.71 -1.22 10.60
C ALA A 212 -10.20 -0.90 10.81
N GLU A 213 -10.53 0.26 11.38
CA GLU A 213 -11.92 0.72 11.54
C GLU A 213 -12.67 0.82 10.20
N LEU A 214 -12.02 1.37 9.16
CA LEU A 214 -12.61 1.48 7.83
C LEU A 214 -12.91 0.11 7.22
N PHE A 215 -11.97 -0.83 7.28
CA PHE A 215 -12.15 -2.15 6.68
C PHE A 215 -13.02 -3.08 7.53
N ASP A 216 -13.09 -2.89 8.85
CA ASP A 216 -14.07 -3.55 9.71
C ASP A 216 -15.48 -3.10 9.36
N GLN A 217 -15.71 -1.79 9.21
CA GLN A 217 -16.98 -1.25 8.70
C GLN A 217 -17.32 -1.84 7.32
N ALA A 218 -16.34 -1.91 6.41
CA ALA A 218 -16.55 -2.47 5.09
C ALA A 218 -16.91 -3.97 5.16
N ARG A 219 -16.27 -4.75 6.01
CA ARG A 219 -16.54 -6.16 6.23
C ARG A 219 -17.94 -6.39 6.82
N GLU A 220 -18.36 -5.56 7.78
CA GLU A 220 -19.66 -5.68 8.44
C GLU A 220 -20.81 -5.26 7.53
N THR A 221 -20.63 -4.18 6.76
CA THR A 221 -21.71 -3.60 5.93
C THR A 221 -21.80 -4.26 4.57
N PHE A 222 -20.69 -4.39 3.83
CA PHE A 222 -20.66 -4.99 2.50
C PHE A 222 -20.63 -6.53 2.56
N GLY A 223 -19.93 -7.11 3.54
CA GLY A 223 -19.81 -8.56 3.74
C GLY A 223 -18.95 -9.30 2.70
N GLY A 224 -18.46 -8.63 1.65
CA GLY A 224 -17.56 -9.17 0.65
C GLY A 224 -16.10 -9.16 1.10
N LYS A 225 -15.26 -9.85 0.33
CA LYS A 225 -13.80 -9.94 0.59
C LYS A 225 -12.96 -9.28 -0.49
N THR A 226 -13.56 -8.89 -1.60
CA THR A 226 -12.87 -8.25 -2.73
C THR A 226 -13.05 -6.75 -2.65
N PHE A 227 -11.93 -6.03 -2.60
CA PHE A 227 -11.91 -4.57 -2.54
C PHE A 227 -11.08 -3.99 -3.67
N TYR A 228 -11.60 -2.93 -4.25
CA TYR A 228 -10.89 -2.11 -5.19
C TYR A 228 -10.61 -0.75 -4.55
N CYS A 229 -9.37 -0.30 -4.57
CA CYS A 229 -8.97 0.92 -3.89
C CYS A 229 -8.22 1.86 -4.81
N HIS A 230 -8.48 3.15 -4.67
CA HIS A 230 -7.63 4.19 -5.23
C HIS A 230 -6.79 4.83 -4.12
N PHE A 231 -5.55 5.15 -4.42
CA PHE A 231 -4.66 5.83 -3.49
C PHE A 231 -3.84 6.92 -4.19
N ALA A 232 -3.91 8.12 -3.66
CA ALA A 232 -3.07 9.26 -4.05
C ALA A 232 -2.85 10.16 -2.83
N GLY A 233 -1.83 11.01 -2.88
CA GLY A 233 -1.81 12.17 -2.02
C GLY A 233 -2.93 13.13 -2.41
N VAL A 234 -3.44 13.90 -1.47
CA VAL A 234 -4.56 14.84 -1.71
C VAL A 234 -4.35 16.14 -0.94
N GLU A 235 -4.63 17.26 -1.61
CA GLU A 235 -4.92 18.51 -0.92
C GLU A 235 -6.42 18.61 -0.69
N HIS A 236 -6.82 18.92 0.54
CA HIS A 236 -8.23 19.03 0.90
C HIS A 236 -8.52 20.27 1.74
N ARG A 237 -9.73 20.77 1.63
CA ARG A 237 -10.19 21.92 2.39
C ARG A 237 -11.65 21.76 2.78
N MET A 238 -11.96 21.99 4.05
CA MET A 238 -13.33 21.93 4.58
C MET A 238 -14.08 20.64 4.20
N GLY A 239 -13.38 19.50 4.28
CA GLY A 239 -13.97 18.20 3.95
C GLY A 239 -14.14 17.93 2.44
N ASN A 240 -13.49 18.70 1.58
CA ASN A 240 -13.56 18.52 0.12
C ASN A 240 -12.17 18.35 -0.48
N ALA A 241 -11.99 17.31 -1.26
CA ALA A 241 -10.79 17.11 -2.07
C ALA A 241 -10.66 18.21 -3.10
N GLN A 242 -9.46 18.78 -3.23
CA GLN A 242 -9.18 19.86 -4.20
C GLN A 242 -8.46 19.29 -5.42
N HIS A 243 -7.34 18.64 -5.22
CA HIS A 243 -6.58 17.98 -6.28
C HIS A 243 -5.66 16.90 -5.68
N TYR A 244 -5.31 15.93 -6.52
CA TYR A 244 -4.35 14.90 -6.16
C TYR A 244 -2.92 15.43 -6.19
N THR A 245 -2.11 14.93 -5.26
CA THR A 245 -0.69 15.25 -5.14
C THR A 245 0.13 13.96 -5.07
N GLN A 246 1.43 14.10 -5.10
CA GLN A 246 2.33 12.99 -4.81
C GLN A 246 2.10 12.51 -3.37
N ILE A 247 2.14 11.19 -3.13
CA ILE A 247 1.94 10.59 -1.80
C ILE A 247 2.90 11.20 -0.76
N LYS A 248 4.17 11.39 -1.12
CA LYS A 248 5.18 11.96 -0.21
C LYS A 248 4.88 13.40 0.24
N LYS A 249 4.13 14.17 -0.55
CA LYS A 249 3.83 15.58 -0.27
C LYS A 249 2.52 15.78 0.51
N SER A 250 1.64 14.78 0.52
CA SER A 250 0.37 14.82 1.23
C SER A 250 0.54 14.53 2.72
N ASP A 251 -0.44 14.90 3.52
CA ASP A 251 -0.62 14.42 4.89
C ASP A 251 -1.20 12.99 4.94
N LEU A 252 -1.91 12.56 3.89
CA LEU A 252 -2.27 11.16 3.69
C LEU A 252 -1.04 10.35 3.30
N LYS A 253 -0.55 9.52 4.24
CA LYS A 253 0.60 8.65 4.05
C LYS A 253 0.18 7.22 3.75
N PHE A 254 0.99 6.51 2.95
CA PHE A 254 0.70 5.11 2.63
C PHE A 254 1.18 4.14 3.73
N GLU A 255 2.17 4.53 4.53
CA GLU A 255 2.78 3.68 5.55
C GLU A 255 1.77 3.07 6.54
N PRO A 256 0.82 3.84 7.11
CA PRO A 256 -0.20 3.26 7.99
C PRO A 256 -1.10 2.23 7.29
N PHE A 257 -1.44 2.47 6.03
CA PHE A 257 -2.21 1.51 5.24
C PHE A 257 -1.39 0.25 4.96
N ALA A 258 -0.11 0.39 4.63
CA ALA A 258 0.80 -0.74 4.44
C ALA A 258 0.95 -1.58 5.72
N GLU A 259 1.02 -0.95 6.89
CA GLU A 259 1.05 -1.64 8.19
C GLU A 259 -0.23 -2.44 8.41
N TYR A 260 -1.40 -1.83 8.24
CA TYR A 260 -2.69 -2.53 8.33
C TYR A 260 -2.76 -3.72 7.37
N LEU A 261 -2.41 -3.53 6.09
CA LEU A 261 -2.43 -4.58 5.07
C LEU A 261 -1.49 -5.75 5.42
N ALA A 262 -0.34 -5.45 6.00
CA ALA A 262 0.62 -6.48 6.39
C ALA A 262 0.14 -7.29 7.61
N GLU A 263 -0.50 -6.64 8.58
CA GLU A 263 -0.91 -7.22 9.85
C GLU A 263 -2.25 -7.96 9.75
N GLU A 264 -3.23 -7.36 9.09
CA GLU A 264 -4.62 -7.81 9.11
C GLU A 264 -5.22 -8.08 7.71
N GLY A 265 -4.49 -7.78 6.63
CA GLY A 265 -5.02 -7.86 5.27
C GLY A 265 -5.31 -9.27 4.73
N ASP A 266 -4.90 -10.34 5.43
CA ASP A 266 -4.98 -11.74 4.91
C ASP A 266 -6.43 -12.24 4.64
N TRP A 267 -7.45 -11.55 5.15
CA TRP A 267 -8.85 -11.94 4.95
C TRP A 267 -9.46 -11.45 3.62
N MET A 268 -8.78 -10.54 2.91
CA MET A 268 -9.31 -9.88 1.72
C MET A 268 -8.42 -10.03 0.49
N ASP A 269 -9.04 -9.87 -0.66
CA ASP A 269 -8.47 -9.67 -1.99
C ASP A 269 -8.51 -8.18 -2.31
N ILE A 270 -7.38 -7.54 -2.54
CA ILE A 270 -7.34 -6.11 -2.75
C ILE A 270 -6.49 -5.71 -3.95
N THR A 271 -7.08 -4.87 -4.80
CA THR A 271 -6.38 -4.18 -5.88
C THR A 271 -6.29 -2.70 -5.55
N ILE A 272 -5.11 -2.12 -5.60
CA ILE A 272 -4.86 -0.70 -5.31
C ILE A 272 -4.30 -0.02 -6.55
N ILE A 273 -4.97 1.01 -7.01
CA ILE A 273 -4.55 1.85 -8.14
C ILE A 273 -3.98 3.16 -7.64
N SER A 274 -2.81 3.51 -8.14
CA SER A 274 -2.20 4.82 -7.92
C SER A 274 -2.84 5.88 -8.82
N ASP A 275 -3.69 6.70 -8.24
CA ASP A 275 -4.28 7.90 -8.87
C ASP A 275 -3.36 9.13 -8.79
N SER A 276 -2.17 8.94 -8.25
CA SER A 276 -1.18 10.00 -8.09
C SER A 276 -0.73 10.57 -9.44
N PRO A 277 -0.40 11.86 -9.50
CA PRO A 277 0.25 12.44 -10.68
C PRO A 277 1.58 11.77 -11.08
N LEU A 278 2.16 10.95 -10.20
CA LEU A 278 3.37 10.18 -10.47
C LEU A 278 3.10 8.72 -10.90
N LEU A 279 1.83 8.33 -11.07
CA LEU A 279 1.39 7.04 -11.59
C LEU A 279 2.20 5.86 -11.02
N GLU A 280 2.99 5.16 -11.88
CA GLU A 280 3.79 3.99 -11.52
C GLU A 280 4.86 4.28 -10.46
N HIS A 281 5.40 5.47 -10.39
CA HIS A 281 6.41 5.81 -9.38
C HIS A 281 5.83 5.78 -7.96
N ASP A 282 4.60 6.29 -7.78
CA ASP A 282 3.92 6.20 -6.49
C ASP A 282 3.34 4.79 -6.25
N ALA A 283 2.96 4.05 -7.30
CA ALA A 283 2.63 2.62 -7.17
C ALA A 283 3.83 1.81 -6.65
N MET A 284 5.02 2.01 -7.21
CA MET A 284 6.26 1.38 -6.72
C MET A 284 6.63 1.81 -5.30
N TYR A 285 6.36 3.09 -4.96
CA TYR A 285 6.52 3.56 -3.58
C TYR A 285 5.60 2.79 -2.62
N MET A 286 4.35 2.54 -3.01
CA MET A 286 3.41 1.74 -2.21
C MET A 286 3.89 0.31 -2.04
N VAL A 287 4.37 -0.36 -3.11
CA VAL A 287 4.97 -1.71 -3.03
C VAL A 287 6.11 -1.74 -2.02
N GLN A 288 7.04 -0.80 -2.11
CA GLN A 288 8.20 -0.74 -1.19
C GLN A 288 7.80 -0.59 0.28
N HIS A 289 6.75 0.18 0.57
CA HIS A 289 6.26 0.37 1.94
C HIS A 289 5.53 -0.87 2.46
N TYR A 290 4.74 -1.51 1.61
CA TYR A 290 4.09 -2.78 1.95
C TYR A 290 5.10 -3.88 2.23
N ASP A 291 6.10 -4.05 1.37
CA ASP A 291 7.16 -5.05 1.57
C ASP A 291 7.94 -4.82 2.87
N LYS A 292 8.26 -3.56 3.19
CA LYS A 292 8.90 -3.19 4.45
C LYS A 292 8.04 -3.52 5.67
N ALA A 293 6.74 -3.19 5.61
CA ALA A 293 5.79 -3.49 6.69
C ALA A 293 5.70 -5.01 6.91
N ARG A 294 5.55 -5.77 5.82
CA ARG A 294 5.49 -7.23 5.84
C ARG A 294 6.78 -7.86 6.40
N GLN A 295 7.93 -7.39 5.95
CA GLN A 295 9.22 -7.87 6.46
C GLN A 295 9.36 -7.59 7.95
N ARG A 296 9.02 -6.37 8.40
CA ARG A 296 9.03 -6.00 9.82
C ARG A 296 8.14 -6.92 10.66
N LEU A 297 6.94 -7.21 10.17
CA LEU A 297 6.02 -8.14 10.83
C LEU A 297 6.61 -9.55 10.97
N LEU A 298 7.23 -10.07 9.91
CA LEU A 298 7.91 -11.38 9.93
C LEU A 298 9.06 -11.40 10.93
N GLU A 299 9.85 -10.33 11.02
CA GLU A 299 10.93 -10.20 12.01
C GLU A 299 10.40 -10.18 13.44
N ILE A 300 9.28 -9.45 13.68
CA ILE A 300 8.61 -9.41 14.99
C ILE A 300 8.12 -10.82 15.36
N ARG A 301 7.39 -11.49 14.48
CA ARG A 301 6.87 -12.86 14.72
C ARG A 301 8.01 -13.86 15.00
N ALA A 302 9.06 -13.85 14.20
CA ALA A 302 10.24 -14.72 14.40
C ALA A 302 11.00 -14.42 15.71
N ARG A 303 11.00 -13.16 16.17
CA ARG A 303 11.56 -12.79 17.47
C ARG A 303 10.69 -13.31 18.61
N ASP A 304 9.39 -13.17 18.50
CA ASP A 304 8.44 -13.58 19.52
C ASP A 304 8.40 -15.12 19.64
N GLU A 305 8.46 -15.84 18.53
CA GLU A 305 8.62 -17.32 18.54
C GLU A 305 9.91 -17.75 19.24
N ARG A 306 11.03 -17.09 18.94
CA ARG A 306 12.31 -17.38 19.62
C ARG A 306 12.23 -17.10 21.11
N ARG A 307 11.55 -16.02 21.51
CA ARG A 307 11.35 -15.66 22.92
C ARG A 307 10.48 -16.69 23.64
N MET A 308 9.38 -17.13 23.03
CA MET A 308 8.52 -18.18 23.58
C MET A 308 9.28 -19.49 23.77
N LYS A 309 10.11 -19.89 22.79
CA LYS A 309 10.94 -21.08 22.88
C LYS A 309 11.97 -20.98 24.03
N LEU A 310 12.65 -19.84 24.13
CA LEU A 310 13.61 -19.60 25.20
C LEU A 310 12.95 -19.57 26.59
N ALA A 311 11.75 -19.02 26.70
CA ALA A 311 10.95 -19.04 27.92
C ALA A 311 10.63 -20.48 28.36
N ALA A 312 10.17 -21.31 27.41
CA ALA A 312 9.86 -22.72 27.67
C ALA A 312 11.09 -23.52 28.10
N GLU A 313 12.26 -23.26 27.49
CA GLU A 313 13.52 -23.96 27.80
C GLU A 313 14.15 -23.50 29.15
N SER A 314 14.04 -22.22 29.47
CA SER A 314 14.70 -21.63 30.65
C SER A 314 13.81 -21.54 31.88
N GLY A 315 12.49 -21.72 31.75
CA GLY A 315 11.52 -21.51 32.82
C GLY A 315 11.35 -20.05 33.25
N ILE A 316 11.86 -19.10 32.45
CA ILE A 316 11.74 -17.67 32.68
C ILE A 316 10.49 -17.17 31.95
N ASP A 317 9.73 -16.27 32.59
CA ASP A 317 8.56 -15.67 31.95
C ASP A 317 8.89 -14.88 30.68
N VAL A 318 8.00 -14.97 29.68
CA VAL A 318 8.15 -14.29 28.38
C VAL A 318 8.29 -12.77 28.54
N GLU A 319 7.53 -12.16 29.45
CA GLU A 319 7.59 -10.73 29.73
C GLU A 319 8.93 -10.32 30.35
N GLU A 320 9.47 -11.14 31.23
CA GLU A 320 10.79 -10.91 31.83
C GLU A 320 11.90 -10.99 30.78
N LEU A 321 11.83 -11.95 29.85
CA LEU A 321 12.76 -12.05 28.72
C LEU A 321 12.65 -10.80 27.82
N ALA A 322 11.44 -10.36 27.51
CA ALA A 322 11.20 -9.16 26.71
C ALA A 322 11.80 -7.92 27.38
N ARG A 323 11.65 -7.77 28.69
CA ARG A 323 12.24 -6.67 29.48
C ARG A 323 13.75 -6.68 29.40
N ARG A 324 14.39 -7.84 29.61
CA ARG A 324 15.85 -8.00 29.54
C ARG A 324 16.41 -7.67 28.16
N GLU A 325 15.75 -8.13 27.09
CA GLU A 325 16.13 -7.80 25.71
C GLU A 325 16.04 -6.30 25.44
N LYS A 326 14.99 -5.63 25.93
CA LYS A 326 14.81 -4.17 25.81
C LYS A 326 15.91 -3.42 26.55
N GLU A 327 16.19 -3.78 27.79
CA GLU A 327 17.27 -3.17 28.60
C GLU A 327 18.64 -3.34 27.94
N GLN A 328 18.94 -4.53 27.39
CA GLN A 328 20.18 -4.78 26.65
C GLN A 328 20.26 -3.95 25.36
N ALA A 329 19.15 -3.82 24.64
CA ALA A 329 19.09 -3.01 23.42
C ALA A 329 19.30 -1.51 23.72
N GLU A 330 18.69 -1.00 24.78
CA GLU A 330 18.88 0.38 25.24
C GLU A 330 20.32 0.65 25.70
N ALA A 331 20.91 -0.26 26.48
CA ALA A 331 22.30 -0.15 26.90
C ALA A 331 23.26 -0.15 25.70
N ARG A 332 23.00 -1.02 24.71
CA ARG A 332 23.78 -1.07 23.47
C ARG A 332 23.64 0.21 22.64
N LYS A 333 22.43 0.78 22.58
CA LYS A 333 22.19 2.06 21.89
C LYS A 333 22.95 3.20 22.56
N GLN A 334 22.89 3.30 23.89
CA GLN A 334 23.63 4.31 24.66
C GLN A 334 25.14 4.19 24.49
N SER A 335 25.67 2.94 24.49
CA SER A 335 27.10 2.70 24.21
C SER A 335 27.49 3.19 22.82
N LEU A 336 26.69 2.88 21.78
CA LEU A 336 26.95 3.33 20.42
C LEU A 336 26.87 4.86 20.27
N GLU A 337 25.94 5.52 20.94
CA GLU A 337 25.83 6.98 20.95
C GLU A 337 27.07 7.62 21.64
N SER A 338 27.46 7.09 22.80
CA SER A 338 28.68 7.54 23.49
C SER A 338 29.93 7.37 22.64
N ASP A 339 30.05 6.25 21.89
CA ASP A 339 31.20 6.02 21.02
C ASP A 339 31.17 6.94 19.78
N LYS A 340 30.00 7.23 19.23
CA LYS A 340 29.83 8.25 18.18
C LYS A 340 30.24 9.63 18.67
N GLU A 341 29.81 10.03 19.86
CA GLU A 341 30.21 11.32 20.46
C GLU A 341 31.72 11.41 20.65
N LYS A 342 32.38 10.34 21.15
CA LYS A 342 33.84 10.27 21.27
C LYS A 342 34.54 10.42 19.92
N ILE A 343 34.03 9.74 18.88
CA ILE A 343 34.59 9.83 17.53
C ILE A 343 34.42 11.25 16.97
N VAL A 344 33.26 11.86 17.12
CA VAL A 344 33.00 13.24 16.69
C VAL A 344 33.90 14.23 17.44
N ALA A 345 34.04 14.06 18.77
CA ALA A 345 34.92 14.86 19.59
C ALA A 345 36.39 14.73 19.15
N GLU A 346 36.85 13.50 18.81
CA GLU A 346 38.18 13.26 18.29
C GLU A 346 38.41 13.88 16.90
N MET A 347 37.41 13.77 16.02
CA MET A 347 37.48 14.37 14.68
C MET A 347 37.51 15.91 14.71
N SER A 348 36.85 16.53 15.69
CA SER A 348 36.79 17.98 15.84
C SER A 348 38.08 18.60 16.44
N LYS A 349 39.01 17.79 16.98
CA LYS A 349 40.27 18.29 17.52
C LYS A 349 41.19 18.86 16.47
N THR A 350 41.72 20.02 16.69
CA THR A 350 42.73 20.63 15.84
C THR A 350 44.07 19.86 15.89
N PRO A 351 44.95 19.95 14.88
CA PRO A 351 46.26 19.30 14.91
C PRO A 351 47.12 19.69 16.13
N ALA A 352 46.93 20.90 16.64
CA ALA A 352 47.63 21.39 17.85
C ALA A 352 47.10 20.67 19.11
N GLN A 353 45.81 20.48 19.23
CA GLN A 353 45.18 19.77 20.37
C GLN A 353 45.56 18.30 20.43
N ARG A 354 45.61 17.61 19.24
CA ARG A 354 46.04 16.22 19.17
C ARG A 354 47.51 16.04 19.56
N LYS A 355 48.41 17.00 19.22
CA LYS A 355 49.81 16.98 19.69
C LYS A 355 49.96 17.15 21.20
N ILE A 356 49.13 18.02 21.81
CA ILE A 356 49.18 18.26 23.27
C ILE A 356 48.70 17.00 24.02
N GLU A 357 47.62 16.36 23.57
CA GLU A 357 47.10 15.13 24.19
C GLU A 357 48.06 13.94 24.02
N ALA A 358 48.66 13.78 22.84
CA ALA A 358 49.65 12.74 22.62
C ALA A 358 50.86 12.91 23.59
N LYS A 359 51.30 14.16 23.80
CA LYS A 359 52.38 14.45 24.76
C LYS A 359 52.00 14.15 26.18
N LYS A 360 50.77 14.49 26.65
CA LYS A 360 50.24 14.15 27.95
C LYS A 360 50.12 12.64 28.16
N ALA A 361 49.66 11.89 27.13
CA ALA A 361 49.53 10.43 27.21
C ALA A 361 50.93 9.75 27.31
N GLU A 362 51.95 10.30 26.62
CA GLU A 362 53.34 9.82 26.74
C GLU A 362 53.96 10.10 28.10
N GLU A 363 53.66 11.29 28.68
CA GLU A 363 54.10 11.65 30.06
C GLU A 363 53.43 10.77 31.11
N ALA A 364 52.12 10.46 30.96
CA ALA A 364 51.41 9.56 31.86
C ALA A 364 52.01 8.12 31.84
N LYS A 365 52.26 7.60 30.64
CA LYS A 365 52.92 6.27 30.48
C LYS A 365 54.35 6.23 31.03
N LYS A 366 55.06 7.35 31.01
CA LYS A 366 56.40 7.46 31.66
C LYS A 366 56.31 7.55 33.19
N ALA A 367 55.22 8.13 33.72
CA ALA A 367 54.96 8.18 35.17
C ALA A 367 54.63 6.82 35.76
N GLU A 368 53.81 6.02 35.06
CA GLU A 368 53.47 4.65 35.47
C GLU A 368 54.66 3.67 35.44
N LYS A 369 55.70 3.94 34.62
CA LYS A 369 56.90 3.11 34.49
C LYS A 369 58.00 3.43 35.53
N LYS A 370 57.81 4.37 36.51
CA LYS A 370 58.81 4.57 37.56
C LYS A 370 58.68 3.46 38.61
N PRO A 371 59.69 2.63 38.83
CA PRO A 371 59.65 1.56 39.78
C PRO A 371 59.52 2.11 41.22
N ALA A 372 58.63 1.60 42.00
CA ALA A 372 58.51 1.83 43.44
C ALA A 372 59.82 1.38 44.13
N LYS A 373 60.46 2.30 44.86
CA LYS A 373 61.61 1.99 45.66
C LYS A 373 61.27 0.86 46.65
N LYS A 374 62.00 -0.29 46.49
CA LYS A 374 62.01 -1.38 47.46
C LYS A 374 62.42 -0.87 48.82
N LYS A 375 61.58 -1.03 49.81
CA LYS A 375 62.02 -1.19 51.20
C LYS A 375 62.35 -2.64 51.40
N ASP A 376 63.58 -2.84 51.75
CA ASP A 376 64.20 -4.08 52.13
C ASP A 376 63.74 -4.46 53.54
N ASP A 377 63.21 -5.64 53.76
CA ASP A 377 63.28 -6.36 55.03
C ASP A 377 63.07 -7.87 54.74
N GLY A 378 64.10 -8.59 55.16
CA GLY A 378 64.38 -9.98 54.81
C GLY A 378 63.52 -11.04 55.51
N LYS A 379 63.61 -12.19 54.94
CA LYS A 379 63.82 -13.58 55.39
C LYS A 379 62.99 -14.57 54.53
N MET A 380 63.67 -15.29 53.72
CA MET A 380 64.14 -16.66 53.76
C MET A 380 63.12 -17.81 53.85
N MET A 381 63.33 -18.75 52.90
CA MET A 381 62.93 -20.15 52.77
C MET A 381 61.80 -20.38 51.77
N SER A 382 62.02 -21.00 50.66
CA SER A 382 62.55 -22.30 50.10
C SER A 382 61.44 -23.28 49.70
N PHE A 383 61.67 -23.88 48.53
CA PHE A 383 61.09 -25.11 47.97
C PHE A 383 59.68 -24.93 47.28
N ASP A 384 59.32 -25.55 46.21
CA ASP A 384 59.97 -26.39 45.17
C ASP A 384 58.91 -26.65 44.09
N ASP A 385 59.37 -26.81 42.88
CA ASP A 385 58.85 -27.57 41.77
C ASP A 385 57.39 -27.57 41.32
N GLY A 386 57.24 -27.50 40.03
CA GLY A 386 56.11 -28.09 39.28
C GLY A 386 55.81 -27.37 37.96
N ASP A 387 56.50 -27.80 36.92
CA ASP A 387 56.19 -27.60 35.51
C ASP A 387 54.72 -27.99 35.23
N GLU A 388 54.12 -27.30 34.28
CA GLU A 388 53.63 -27.93 33.03
C GLU A 388 53.01 -26.86 32.10
N GLU A 389 53.54 -26.86 30.92
CA GLU A 389 53.00 -26.34 29.67
C GLU A 389 51.60 -26.90 29.40
N PHE A 390 50.78 -26.16 28.75
CA PHE A 390 50.12 -26.65 27.54
C PHE A 390 49.60 -25.50 26.67
N ASP A 391 50.05 -25.64 25.45
CA ASP A 391 49.68 -24.87 24.26
C ASP A 391 48.23 -24.98 23.86
N ASP A 392 47.88 -23.98 23.09
CA ASP A 392 47.10 -23.98 21.83
C ASP A 392 45.61 -24.38 21.80
N LEU A 393 44.93 -23.54 21.13
CA LEU A 393 44.03 -23.77 19.97
C LEU A 393 42.60 -23.22 20.05
N PHE A 394 42.39 -22.45 19.04
CA PHE A 394 41.17 -21.98 18.37
C PHE A 394 40.48 -20.71 18.87
#